data_dae6bda5b9d961c8ded3865a1e8e234d
#
_entry.id   dae6bda5b9d961c8ded3865a1e8e234d
#
_cell.length_a   1.000
_cell.length_b   1.000
_cell.length_c   1.000
_cell.angle_alpha   90.00
_cell.angle_beta   90.00
_cell.angle_gamma   90.00
#
_symmetry.space_group_name_H-M   'P 1'
#
loop_
_entity.id
_entity.type
_entity.pdbx_description
1 polymer ?
#
loop_
_entity_poly.entity_id
_entity_poly.type
_entity_poly.pdbx_seq_one_letter_code
_entity_poly.pdbx_strand_id
1 'polypeptide(L)'
;MAQIKTKRERVQFASDNVTGACPAVLDAILKANDGDRTPYGNDQISTNLQNKFSEIFEKEVIVFPTASGTAANALALSTMTPSFGNIYCHKYSHINTDECGAPEFYTGGAKLINLNGCLLYTSPSPRDGL
;
A
#
# COMPACT_ATOMS: atom_id res chain seq x y z
N MET A 1 1.37 -42.60 23.48
CA MET A 1 1.24 -41.12 23.51
C MET A 1 2.21 -40.56 22.50
N ALA A 2 1.74 -40.08 21.37
CA ALA A 2 2.57 -39.47 20.33
C ALA A 2 2.91 -38.05 20.77
N GLN A 3 4.21 -37.75 20.92
CA GLN A 3 4.67 -36.40 21.16
C GLN A 3 4.42 -35.55 19.90
N ILE A 4 3.52 -34.59 19.98
CA ILE A 4 3.34 -33.56 18.96
C ILE A 4 4.61 -32.70 19.00
N LYS A 5 5.54 -32.93 18.05
CA LYS A 5 6.64 -32.00 17.81
C LYS A 5 6.04 -30.68 17.36
N THR A 6 5.99 -29.70 18.24
CA THR A 6 5.70 -28.31 17.86
C THR A 6 6.75 -27.87 16.85
N LYS A 7 6.31 -27.72 15.59
CA LYS A 7 7.14 -27.14 14.53
C LYS A 7 7.45 -25.70 14.98
N ARG A 8 8.71 -25.40 15.31
CA ARG A 8 9.12 -24.02 15.56
C ARG A 8 8.74 -23.21 14.33
N GLU A 9 7.81 -22.29 14.50
CA GLU A 9 7.49 -21.32 13.45
C GLU A 9 8.76 -20.54 13.15
N ARG A 10 9.27 -20.67 11.93
CA ARG A 10 10.37 -19.84 11.46
C ARG A 10 9.81 -18.45 11.20
N VAL A 11 10.19 -17.50 12.02
CA VAL A 11 9.93 -16.09 11.75
C VAL A 11 10.74 -15.70 10.50
N GLN A 12 10.02 -15.22 9.49
CA GLN A 12 10.59 -14.85 8.20
C GLN A 12 10.55 -13.31 8.06
N PHE A 13 11.72 -12.71 7.88
CA PHE A 13 11.87 -11.26 7.75
C PHE A 13 12.18 -10.80 6.31
N ALA A 14 12.07 -11.68 5.33
CA ALA A 14 12.42 -11.35 3.95
C ALA A 14 11.37 -10.40 3.31
N SER A 15 10.10 -10.73 3.45
CA SER A 15 8.96 -9.95 2.95
C SER A 15 7.67 -10.53 3.50
N ASP A 16 6.64 -9.69 3.63
CA ASP A 16 5.26 -10.13 3.88
C ASP A 16 4.72 -11.02 2.76
N ASN A 17 5.20 -10.85 1.53
CA ASN A 17 4.82 -11.65 0.37
C ASN A 17 5.21 -13.14 0.45
N VAL A 18 6.08 -13.55 1.39
CA VAL A 18 6.49 -14.94 1.56
C VAL A 18 5.66 -15.70 2.60
N THR A 19 4.73 -15.04 3.25
CA THR A 19 3.88 -15.64 4.28
C THR A 19 2.43 -15.76 3.82
N GLY A 20 1.73 -16.77 4.35
CA GLY A 20 0.28 -16.87 4.18
C GLY A 20 -0.46 -15.85 5.03
N ALA A 21 -1.74 -15.65 4.73
CA ALA A 21 -2.61 -14.84 5.55
C ALA A 21 -2.78 -15.46 6.96
N CYS A 22 -2.84 -14.61 7.98
CA CYS A 22 -3.09 -15.09 9.34
C CYS A 22 -4.53 -15.66 9.47
N PRO A 23 -4.79 -16.56 10.44
CA PRO A 23 -6.11 -17.18 10.61
C PRO A 23 -7.25 -16.18 10.72
N ALA A 24 -7.06 -15.06 11.40
CA ALA A 24 -8.09 -14.03 11.55
C ALA A 24 -8.50 -13.39 10.20
N VAL A 25 -7.55 -13.23 9.26
CA VAL A 25 -7.85 -12.74 7.90
C VAL A 25 -8.63 -13.78 7.11
N LEU A 26 -8.23 -15.06 7.19
CA LEU A 26 -8.95 -16.15 6.51
C LEU A 26 -10.38 -16.29 7.06
N ASP A 27 -10.58 -16.21 8.36
CA ASP A 27 -11.91 -16.24 8.99
C ASP A 27 -12.77 -15.04 8.56
N ALA A 28 -12.17 -13.86 8.42
CA ALA A 28 -12.87 -12.67 7.93
C ALA A 28 -13.30 -12.84 6.46
N ILE A 29 -12.45 -13.42 5.62
CA ILE A 29 -12.80 -13.73 4.22
C ILE A 29 -13.95 -14.73 4.15
N LEU A 30 -13.91 -15.80 4.94
CA LEU A 30 -14.99 -16.79 4.98
C LEU A 30 -16.32 -16.17 5.42
N LYS A 31 -16.32 -15.31 6.44
CA LYS A 31 -17.50 -14.58 6.89
C LYS A 31 -18.02 -13.58 5.84
N ALA A 32 -17.11 -12.93 5.13
CA ALA A 32 -17.48 -11.98 4.08
C ALA A 32 -18.04 -12.68 2.82
N ASN A 33 -17.70 -13.94 2.60
CA ASN A 33 -18.15 -14.74 1.46
C ASN A 33 -19.54 -15.38 1.64
N ASP A 34 -20.30 -14.95 2.64
CA ASP A 34 -21.63 -15.47 2.92
C ASP A 34 -22.73 -14.54 2.34
N GLY A 35 -23.64 -15.15 1.57
CA GLY A 35 -24.79 -14.48 0.95
C GLY A 35 -24.45 -13.49 -0.16
N ASP A 36 -25.45 -12.73 -0.60
CA ASP A 36 -25.38 -11.74 -1.65
C ASP A 36 -25.06 -10.34 -1.06
N ARG A 37 -24.34 -9.52 -1.81
CA ARG A 37 -23.98 -8.15 -1.42
C ARG A 37 -24.15 -7.19 -2.59
N THR A 38 -24.43 -5.94 -2.28
CA THR A 38 -24.49 -4.87 -3.27
C THR A 38 -23.09 -4.67 -3.88
N PRO A 39 -22.96 -4.68 -5.22
CA PRO A 39 -21.66 -4.55 -5.87
C PRO A 39 -21.12 -3.11 -5.85
N TYR A 40 -19.89 -2.95 -6.36
CA TYR A 40 -19.22 -1.67 -6.61
C TYR A 40 -18.95 -0.84 -5.34
N GLY A 41 -18.67 -1.52 -4.22
CA GLY A 41 -18.34 -0.85 -2.96
C GLY A 41 -19.53 -0.27 -2.20
N ASN A 42 -20.76 -0.58 -2.62
CA ASN A 42 -21.99 -0.12 -1.97
C ASN A 42 -22.51 -1.10 -0.90
N ASP A 43 -21.67 -2.02 -0.47
CA ASP A 43 -21.97 -2.98 0.58
C ASP A 43 -21.58 -2.46 1.98
N GLN A 44 -22.10 -3.13 3.01
CA GLN A 44 -21.85 -2.76 4.40
C GLN A 44 -20.38 -2.91 4.83
N ILE A 45 -19.62 -3.83 4.21
CA ILE A 45 -18.21 -4.03 4.54
C ILE A 45 -17.41 -2.83 4.05
N SER A 46 -17.67 -2.36 2.83
CA SER A 46 -17.05 -1.18 2.26
C SER A 46 -17.38 0.08 3.07
N THR A 47 -18.62 0.24 3.50
CA THR A 47 -19.03 1.35 4.37
C THR A 47 -18.31 1.30 5.72
N ASN A 48 -18.22 0.12 6.32
CA ASN A 48 -17.52 -0.06 7.59
C ASN A 48 -16.01 0.23 7.46
N LEU A 49 -15.40 -0.09 6.31
CA LEU A 49 -14.01 0.24 6.02
C LEU A 49 -13.79 1.76 6.06
N GLN A 50 -14.63 2.54 5.38
CA GLN A 50 -14.57 4.00 5.38
C GLN A 50 -14.65 4.57 6.81
N ASN A 51 -15.63 4.10 7.58
CA ASN A 51 -15.82 4.53 8.96
C ASN A 51 -14.61 4.20 9.84
N LYS A 52 -14.06 2.99 9.69
CA LYS A 52 -12.90 2.55 10.48
C LYS A 52 -11.64 3.38 10.19
N PHE A 53 -11.39 3.70 8.94
CA PHE A 53 -10.26 4.56 8.58
C PHE A 53 -10.48 6.01 9.06
N SER A 54 -11.72 6.53 8.99
CA SER A 54 -12.03 7.85 9.54
C SER A 54 -11.82 7.92 11.05
N GLU A 55 -12.14 6.85 11.78
CA GLU A 55 -11.84 6.70 13.21
C GLU A 55 -10.32 6.72 13.47
N ILE A 56 -9.56 5.90 12.72
CA ILE A 56 -8.09 5.79 12.88
C ILE A 56 -7.38 7.13 12.60
N PHE A 57 -7.81 7.83 11.56
CA PHE A 57 -7.22 9.12 11.18
C PHE A 57 -7.82 10.33 11.90
N GLU A 58 -8.80 10.12 12.78
CA GLU A 58 -9.52 11.17 13.54
C GLU A 58 -10.10 12.26 12.65
N LYS A 59 -10.49 11.91 11.41
CA LYS A 59 -11.10 12.79 10.42
C LYS A 59 -11.82 11.98 9.35
N GLU A 60 -12.76 12.60 8.67
CA GLU A 60 -13.37 12.00 7.49
C GLU A 60 -12.31 11.76 6.39
N VAL A 61 -12.23 10.52 5.92
CA VAL A 61 -11.34 10.10 4.83
C VAL A 61 -12.10 9.26 3.83
N ILE A 62 -11.62 9.25 2.58
CA ILE A 62 -12.10 8.35 1.54
C ILE A 62 -11.02 7.29 1.29
N VAL A 63 -11.41 6.02 1.36
CA VAL A 63 -10.49 4.88 1.18
C VAL A 63 -10.72 4.26 -0.18
N PHE A 64 -9.66 4.12 -0.96
CA PHE A 64 -9.67 3.45 -2.26
C PHE A 64 -8.81 2.18 -2.20
N PRO A 65 -9.39 1.00 -1.95
CA PRO A 65 -8.67 -0.26 -2.02
C PRO A 65 -8.15 -0.49 -3.44
N THR A 66 -6.88 -0.85 -3.55
CA THR A 66 -6.21 -1.15 -4.83
C THR A 66 -5.67 -2.57 -4.84
N ALA A 67 -5.52 -3.16 -6.01
CA ALA A 67 -5.06 -4.54 -6.16
C ALA A 67 -3.55 -4.73 -5.87
N SER A 68 -2.76 -3.65 -5.91
CA SER A 68 -1.31 -3.72 -5.68
C SER A 68 -0.76 -2.38 -5.18
N GLY A 69 0.43 -2.42 -4.57
CA GLY A 69 1.17 -1.21 -4.18
C GLY A 69 1.53 -0.32 -5.37
N THR A 70 1.90 -0.90 -6.50
CA THR A 70 2.14 -0.16 -7.75
C THR A 70 0.91 0.63 -8.18
N ALA A 71 -0.29 0.03 -8.14
CA ALA A 71 -1.53 0.73 -8.46
C ALA A 71 -1.79 1.88 -7.46
N ALA A 72 -1.55 1.66 -6.17
CA ALA A 72 -1.69 2.70 -5.16
C ALA A 72 -0.74 3.87 -5.40
N ASN A 73 0.55 3.60 -5.65
CA ASN A 73 1.55 4.62 -5.94
C ASN A 73 1.20 5.41 -7.21
N ALA A 74 0.88 4.71 -8.31
CA ALA A 74 0.56 5.34 -9.58
C ALA A 74 -0.67 6.24 -9.47
N LEU A 75 -1.75 5.79 -8.83
CA LEU A 75 -2.96 6.58 -8.60
C LEU A 75 -2.69 7.79 -7.70
N ALA A 76 -1.99 7.61 -6.58
CA ALA A 76 -1.65 8.69 -5.69
C ALA A 76 -0.83 9.78 -6.40
N LEU A 77 0.21 9.39 -7.12
CA LEU A 77 1.07 10.31 -7.86
C LEU A 77 0.31 11.04 -8.98
N SER A 78 -0.59 10.33 -9.68
CA SER A 78 -1.40 10.94 -10.75
C SER A 78 -2.38 12.00 -10.25
N THR A 79 -2.83 11.91 -9.00
CA THR A 79 -3.70 12.93 -8.40
C THR A 79 -2.93 14.15 -7.90
N MET A 80 -1.64 14.03 -7.63
CA MET A 80 -0.81 15.07 -7.02
C MET A 80 0.16 15.74 -7.99
N THR A 81 0.38 15.16 -9.17
CA THR A 81 1.44 15.62 -10.07
C THR A 81 0.91 15.87 -11.48
N PRO A 82 1.07 17.06 -12.03
CA PRO A 82 0.72 17.33 -13.42
C PRO A 82 1.68 16.61 -14.37
N SER A 83 1.27 16.38 -15.61
CA SER A 83 2.04 15.66 -16.64
C SER A 83 3.42 16.26 -16.96
N PHE A 84 3.62 17.53 -16.68
CA PHE A 84 4.90 18.25 -16.85
C PHE A 84 5.67 18.40 -15.53
N GLY A 85 5.21 17.75 -14.45
CA GLY A 85 5.80 17.84 -13.12
C GLY A 85 7.01 16.94 -12.93
N ASN A 86 7.67 17.09 -11.78
CA ASN A 86 8.76 16.24 -11.33
C ASN A 86 8.37 15.54 -10.02
N ILE A 87 8.73 14.27 -9.94
CA ILE A 87 8.57 13.44 -8.76
C ILE A 87 9.96 13.11 -8.24
N TYR A 88 10.33 13.65 -7.08
CA TYR A 88 11.61 13.38 -6.46
C TYR A 88 11.55 12.08 -5.67
N CYS A 89 12.46 11.17 -5.93
CA CYS A 89 12.52 9.88 -5.26
C CYS A 89 13.97 9.41 -5.08
N HIS A 90 14.18 8.48 -4.17
CA HIS A 90 15.48 7.85 -4.06
C HIS A 90 15.74 6.94 -5.26
N LYS A 91 16.98 6.87 -5.75
CA LYS A 91 17.35 6.05 -6.91
C LYS A 91 16.99 4.56 -6.80
N TYR A 92 16.88 4.04 -5.58
CA TYR A 92 16.46 2.67 -5.29
C TYR A 92 15.03 2.60 -4.74
N SER A 93 14.23 3.65 -4.91
CA SER A 93 12.83 3.60 -4.54
C SER A 93 12.06 2.63 -5.45
N HIS A 94 11.05 1.99 -4.90
CA HIS A 94 10.21 1.04 -5.62
C HIS A 94 9.60 1.64 -6.88
N ILE A 95 9.13 2.88 -6.83
CA ILE A 95 8.56 3.59 -7.99
C ILE A 95 9.55 3.77 -9.15
N ASN A 96 10.86 3.78 -8.86
CA ASN A 96 11.90 3.92 -9.88
C ASN A 96 12.39 2.58 -10.42
N THR A 97 12.43 1.52 -9.59
CA THR A 97 13.11 0.26 -9.94
C THR A 97 12.15 -0.87 -10.26
N ASP A 98 10.95 -0.90 -9.68
CA ASP A 98 10.10 -2.09 -9.66
C ASP A 98 8.66 -1.85 -10.15
N GLU A 99 8.35 -0.69 -10.72
CA GLU A 99 6.99 -0.34 -11.18
C GLU A 99 6.87 -0.14 -12.70
N CYS A 100 7.89 -0.53 -13.47
CA CYS A 100 7.85 -0.57 -14.95
C CYS A 100 7.35 0.73 -15.62
N GLY A 101 7.64 1.90 -15.05
CA GLY A 101 7.20 3.19 -15.59
C GLY A 101 5.72 3.51 -15.33
N ALA A 102 5.06 2.81 -14.39
CA ALA A 102 3.67 3.10 -14.05
C ALA A 102 3.48 4.54 -13.53
N PRO A 103 4.34 5.11 -12.68
CA PRO A 103 4.23 6.50 -12.27
C PRO A 103 4.21 7.47 -13.44
N GLU A 104 5.13 7.34 -14.38
CA GLU A 104 5.23 8.21 -15.57
C GLU A 104 4.01 8.03 -16.48
N PHE A 105 3.57 6.80 -16.68
CA PHE A 105 2.41 6.51 -17.52
C PHE A 105 1.14 7.11 -16.97
N TYR A 106 0.83 6.88 -15.70
CA TYR A 106 -0.44 7.33 -15.09
C TYR A 106 -0.46 8.82 -14.77
N THR A 107 0.69 9.47 -14.62
CA THR A 107 0.78 10.93 -14.50
C THR A 107 0.72 11.63 -15.87
N GLY A 108 0.78 10.87 -16.97
CA GLY A 108 0.80 11.44 -18.33
C GLY A 108 2.14 12.04 -18.71
N GLY A 109 3.26 11.65 -18.08
CA GLY A 109 4.61 12.04 -18.46
C GLY A 109 5.42 12.81 -17.42
N ALA A 110 5.00 12.87 -16.15
CA ALA A 110 5.83 13.44 -15.09
C ALA A 110 7.16 12.67 -14.97
N LYS A 111 8.25 13.39 -14.69
CA LYS A 111 9.57 12.79 -14.59
C LYS A 111 9.89 12.34 -13.17
N LEU A 112 10.44 11.13 -13.06
CA LEU A 112 11.14 10.72 -11.84
C LEU A 112 12.52 11.37 -11.79
N ILE A 113 12.79 12.12 -10.74
CA ILE A 113 14.07 12.74 -10.47
C ILE A 113 14.75 11.99 -9.34
N ASN A 114 15.77 11.21 -9.71
CA ASN A 114 16.45 10.34 -8.76
C ASN A 114 17.42 11.12 -7.89
N LEU A 115 17.24 11.02 -6.59
CA LEU A 115 18.15 11.59 -5.60
C LEU A 115 19.03 10.50 -5.01
N ASN A 116 20.29 10.85 -4.76
CA ASN A 116 21.20 10.02 -3.99
C ASN A 116 20.95 10.26 -2.49
N GLY A 117 21.02 9.20 -1.71
CA GLY A 117 20.83 9.28 -0.28
C GLY A 117 20.93 7.90 0.35
N CYS A 118 20.74 7.81 1.65
CA CYS A 118 20.55 6.57 2.36
C CYS A 118 19.04 6.37 2.56
N LEU A 119 18.55 5.13 2.38
CA LEU A 119 17.13 4.82 2.64
C LEU A 119 16.73 5.05 4.10
N LEU A 120 17.71 5.09 5.03
CA LEU A 120 17.50 5.38 6.45
C LEU A 120 17.62 6.87 6.79
N TYR A 121 18.24 7.66 5.91
CA TYR A 121 18.33 9.10 6.03
C TYR A 121 17.61 9.68 4.83
N THR A 122 16.40 10.11 5.04
CA THR A 122 15.67 10.86 4.03
C THR A 122 16.46 12.11 3.63
N SER A 123 16.28 12.57 2.41
CA SER A 123 16.72 13.93 2.04
C SER A 123 16.22 14.89 3.12
N PRO A 124 17.01 15.91 3.50
CA PRO A 124 16.61 16.85 4.55
C PRO A 124 15.19 17.34 4.26
N SER A 125 14.33 17.21 5.26
CA SER A 125 13.00 17.79 5.19
C SER A 125 13.14 19.30 5.04
N PRO A 126 12.28 19.99 4.29
CA PRO A 126 12.25 21.45 4.30
C PRO A 126 12.13 22.06 5.71
N ARG A 127 11.77 21.24 6.71
CA ARG A 127 11.74 21.64 8.13
C ARG A 127 13.09 21.56 8.82
N ASP A 128 14.07 20.86 8.25
CA ASP A 128 15.39 20.66 8.88
C ASP A 128 16.36 21.79 8.53
N GLY A 129 15.91 22.79 7.77
CA GLY A 129 16.68 23.95 7.32
C GLY A 129 16.21 25.30 7.90
N LEU A 130 15.43 25.27 8.98
CA LEU A 130 14.98 26.47 9.70
C LEU A 130 15.61 26.54 11.08
#